data_f6dc148accdf4dab3134f37b01122a50
#
_entry.id   f6dc148accdf4dab3134f37b01122a50
#
_cell.length_a   1.000
_cell.length_b   1.000
_cell.length_c   1.000
_cell.angle_alpha   90.00
_cell.angle_beta   90.00
_cell.angle_gamma   90.00
#
_symmetry.space_group_name_H-M   'P 1'
#
loop_
_entity.id
_entity.type
_entity.pdbx_description
1 polymer ?
#
loop_
_entity_poly.entity_id
_entity_poly.type
_entity_poly.pdbx_seq_one_letter_code
_entity_poly.pdbx_strand_id
1 'polypeptide(L)'
;MIELTKNQLNSYSRQILDDYDSKNPSTIFKDKITISNEDAWRIQSTVTDLRKKRGEEVIGYKIGCVSKDTQLKMGFTKPAWGRLWKHELHSDGVTLEKSNYSNPAMEAEFGIVLNRYLTPELVNLDYILASIETIHSIIEIHNLVFNGNPPFGAELLANNAIHAGVVIGKSTKGNIQSQTTDLKLIFDKEIIDTWSDKKWPYDMVSERVVS
;
A
#
# COMPACT_ATOMS: atom_id res chain seq x y z
N MET A 1 22.90 10.80 7.51
CA MET A 1 21.89 11.03 8.57
C MET A 1 22.25 10.12 9.74
N ILE A 2 22.02 10.56 10.98
CA ILE A 2 22.27 9.73 12.16
C ILE A 2 21.10 8.75 12.29
N GLU A 3 21.41 7.47 12.50
CA GLU A 3 20.41 6.42 12.70
C GLU A 3 19.62 6.65 14.01
N LEU A 4 18.32 6.36 13.98
CA LEU A 4 17.48 6.48 15.17
C LEU A 4 17.92 5.52 16.26
N THR A 5 18.06 6.04 17.47
CA THR A 5 18.25 5.20 18.67
C THR A 5 17.01 4.33 18.91
N LYS A 6 17.18 3.24 19.64
CA LYS A 6 16.07 2.34 20.02
C LYS A 6 14.92 3.08 20.74
N ASN A 7 15.27 4.06 21.58
CA ASN A 7 14.27 4.84 22.32
C ASN A 7 13.48 5.76 21.37
N GLN A 8 14.15 6.44 20.45
CA GLN A 8 13.50 7.28 19.43
C GLN A 8 12.61 6.44 18.52
N LEU A 9 13.12 5.29 18.03
CA LEU A 9 12.35 4.36 17.21
C LEU A 9 11.04 3.94 17.91
N ASN A 10 11.13 3.51 19.16
CA ASN A 10 9.96 3.10 19.93
C ASN A 10 8.99 4.27 20.18
N SER A 11 9.50 5.45 20.49
CA SER A 11 8.68 6.65 20.73
C SER A 11 7.93 7.06 19.47
N TYR A 12 8.63 7.17 18.33
CA TYR A 12 8.02 7.56 17.06
C TYR A 12 7.01 6.51 16.55
N SER A 13 7.33 5.22 16.73
CA SER A 13 6.40 4.16 16.33
C SER A 13 5.10 4.17 17.13
N ARG A 14 5.17 4.44 18.43
CA ARG A 14 3.98 4.60 19.26
C ARG A 14 3.18 5.82 18.86
N GLN A 15 3.84 6.95 18.63
CA GLN A 15 3.18 8.18 18.23
C GLN A 15 2.47 8.02 16.87
N ILE A 16 3.08 7.37 15.88
CA ILE A 16 2.42 7.07 14.60
C ILE A 16 1.19 6.19 14.80
N LEU A 17 1.27 5.19 15.67
CA LEU A 17 0.13 4.32 15.94
C LEU A 17 -0.99 5.08 16.66
N ASP A 18 -0.65 5.92 17.64
CA ASP A 18 -1.60 6.76 18.36
C ASP A 18 -2.27 7.78 17.42
N ASP A 19 -1.51 8.39 16.49
CA ASP A 19 -2.03 9.28 15.46
C ASP A 19 -3.00 8.54 14.51
N TYR A 20 -2.63 7.34 14.09
CA TYR A 20 -3.49 6.49 13.27
C TYR A 20 -4.82 6.16 13.97
N ASP A 21 -4.75 5.71 15.23
CA ASP A 21 -5.93 5.36 16.01
C ASP A 21 -6.84 6.57 16.28
N SER A 22 -6.23 7.73 16.49
CA SER A 22 -6.92 9.01 16.77
C SER A 22 -7.39 9.73 15.51
N LYS A 23 -7.12 9.18 14.31
CA LYS A 23 -7.44 9.81 13.02
C LYS A 23 -6.75 11.17 12.82
N ASN A 24 -5.57 11.32 13.37
CA ASN A 24 -4.73 12.50 13.23
C ASN A 24 -3.76 12.36 12.04
N PRO A 25 -3.32 13.47 11.44
CA PRO A 25 -2.12 13.47 10.62
C PRO A 25 -0.89 13.04 11.42
N SER A 26 0.15 12.60 10.75
CA SER A 26 1.38 12.07 11.37
C SER A 26 2.15 13.17 12.12
N THR A 27 1.93 13.28 13.43
CA THR A 27 2.43 14.40 14.24
C THR A 27 3.93 14.44 14.40
N ILE A 28 4.62 13.29 14.32
CA ILE A 28 6.10 13.27 14.42
C ILE A 28 6.78 14.06 13.31
N PHE A 29 6.13 14.26 12.17
CA PHE A 29 6.68 15.00 11.03
C PHE A 29 6.34 16.49 11.06
N LYS A 30 5.47 16.93 11.98
CA LYS A 30 5.07 18.33 12.13
C LYS A 30 6.24 19.27 12.39
N ASP A 31 7.22 18.82 13.18
CA ASP A 31 8.40 19.60 13.54
C ASP A 31 9.56 19.46 12.53
N LYS A 32 9.25 19.02 11.32
CA LYS A 32 10.21 18.87 10.23
C LYS A 32 11.38 17.94 10.54
N ILE A 33 11.15 16.91 11.34
CA ILE A 33 12.18 15.91 11.57
C ILE A 33 12.57 15.25 10.24
N THR A 34 13.86 14.98 10.09
CA THR A 34 14.40 14.26 8.95
C THR A 34 14.87 12.90 9.39
N ILE A 35 14.22 11.86 8.88
CA ILE A 35 14.63 10.47 9.07
C ILE A 35 15.00 9.84 7.74
N SER A 36 15.85 8.82 7.77
CA SER A 36 16.20 8.06 6.58
C SER A 36 15.05 7.16 6.13
N ASN A 37 15.04 6.75 4.87
CA ASN A 37 14.09 5.74 4.40
C ASN A 37 14.25 4.42 5.17
N GLU A 38 15.48 4.09 5.59
CA GLU A 38 15.80 2.92 6.40
C GLU A 38 15.14 2.99 7.78
N ASP A 39 15.26 4.13 8.46
CA ASP A 39 14.59 4.36 9.74
C ASP A 39 13.07 4.38 9.59
N ALA A 40 12.55 4.92 8.50
CA ALA A 40 11.13 4.88 8.20
C ALA A 40 10.60 3.44 8.06
N TRP A 41 11.34 2.54 7.39
CA TRP A 41 11.03 1.11 7.35
C TRP A 41 11.09 0.44 8.73
N ARG A 42 12.05 0.82 9.57
CA ARG A 42 12.15 0.32 10.95
C ARG A 42 10.94 0.76 11.79
N ILE A 43 10.51 2.01 11.64
CA ILE A 43 9.29 2.53 12.26
C ILE A 43 8.08 1.73 11.78
N GLN A 44 7.87 1.58 10.46
CA GLN A 44 6.76 0.81 9.92
C GLN A 44 6.73 -0.63 10.46
N SER A 45 7.90 -1.28 10.56
CA SER A 45 8.01 -2.62 11.12
C SER A 45 7.64 -2.66 12.60
N THR A 46 8.11 -1.68 13.38
CA THR A 46 7.80 -1.58 14.81
C THR A 46 6.31 -1.31 15.05
N VAL A 47 5.68 -0.43 14.25
CA VAL A 47 4.22 -0.21 14.27
C VAL A 47 3.48 -1.51 13.97
N THR A 48 3.95 -2.27 12.98
CA THR A 48 3.39 -3.58 12.66
C THR A 48 3.41 -4.54 13.86
N ASP A 49 4.53 -4.60 14.57
CA ASP A 49 4.65 -5.46 15.75
C ASP A 49 3.73 -5.00 16.89
N LEU A 50 3.54 -3.70 17.05
CA LEU A 50 2.58 -3.14 18.01
C LEU A 50 1.14 -3.53 17.64
N ARG A 51 0.76 -3.40 16.37
CA ARG A 51 -0.57 -3.79 15.85
C ARG A 51 -0.82 -5.29 16.01
N LYS A 52 0.16 -6.13 15.68
CA LYS A 52 0.06 -7.59 15.89
C LYS A 52 -0.10 -7.96 17.37
N LYS A 53 0.61 -7.28 18.28
CA LYS A 53 0.49 -7.52 19.73
C LYS A 53 -0.90 -7.21 20.29
N ARG A 54 -1.66 -6.32 19.67
CA ARG A 54 -3.06 -6.04 20.02
C ARG A 54 -4.08 -6.90 19.26
N GLY A 55 -3.61 -7.93 18.53
CA GLY A 55 -4.44 -8.95 17.87
C GLY A 55 -4.79 -8.65 16.42
N GLU A 56 -4.19 -7.64 15.79
CA GLU A 56 -4.43 -7.36 14.36
C GLU A 56 -3.64 -8.32 13.46
N GLU A 57 -4.25 -8.69 12.33
CA GLU A 57 -3.73 -9.68 11.40
C GLU A 57 -3.35 -9.04 10.07
N VAL A 58 -2.12 -9.28 9.63
CA VAL A 58 -1.66 -8.90 8.27
C VAL A 58 -2.13 -9.97 7.30
N ILE A 59 -2.83 -9.58 6.24
CA ILE A 59 -3.38 -10.48 5.23
C ILE A 59 -2.69 -10.35 3.86
N GLY A 60 -1.84 -9.37 3.69
CA GLY A 60 -1.17 -9.12 2.42
C GLY A 60 -0.35 -7.84 2.42
N TYR A 61 0.00 -7.41 1.21
CA TYR A 61 0.84 -6.23 0.99
C TYR A 61 0.31 -5.42 -0.19
N LYS A 62 0.47 -4.10 -0.12
CA LYS A 62 0.28 -3.19 -1.23
C LYS A 62 1.64 -2.70 -1.72
N ILE A 63 1.73 -2.35 -3.00
CA ILE A 63 2.93 -1.80 -3.63
C ILE A 63 2.53 -0.51 -4.33
N GLY A 64 3.22 0.58 -4.02
CA GLY A 64 3.03 1.89 -4.64
C GLY A 64 4.33 2.52 -5.10
N CYS A 65 4.26 3.71 -5.67
CA CYS A 65 5.41 4.46 -6.20
C CYS A 65 6.24 3.61 -7.19
N VAL A 66 5.57 2.92 -8.12
CA VAL A 66 6.20 1.96 -9.03
C VAL A 66 6.92 2.61 -10.20
N SER A 67 6.54 3.83 -10.62
CA SER A 67 7.21 4.55 -11.70
C SER A 67 8.52 5.17 -11.22
N LYS A 68 9.52 5.24 -12.10
CA LYS A 68 10.80 5.90 -11.78
C LYS A 68 10.62 7.37 -11.44
N ASP A 69 9.72 8.07 -12.12
CA ASP A 69 9.44 9.49 -11.86
C ASP A 69 8.86 9.70 -10.46
N THR A 70 7.91 8.85 -10.04
CA THR A 70 7.35 8.91 -8.68
C THR A 70 8.40 8.57 -7.64
N GLN A 71 9.24 7.55 -7.89
CA GLN A 71 10.33 7.20 -6.99
C GLN A 71 11.30 8.38 -6.80
N LEU A 72 11.73 9.01 -7.89
CA LEU A 72 12.63 10.18 -7.83
C LEU A 72 12.01 11.33 -7.05
N LYS A 73 10.74 11.67 -7.31
CA LYS A 73 10.02 12.74 -6.58
C LYS A 73 9.92 12.47 -5.09
N MET A 74 9.80 11.21 -4.68
CA MET A 74 9.66 10.79 -3.28
C MET A 74 11.01 10.47 -2.62
N GLY A 75 12.12 10.56 -3.35
CA GLY A 75 13.44 10.19 -2.84
C GLY A 75 13.64 8.70 -2.64
N PHE A 76 12.97 7.87 -3.45
CA PHE A 76 13.08 6.42 -3.42
C PHE A 76 14.01 5.89 -4.51
N THR A 77 14.60 4.74 -4.25
CA THR A 77 15.36 3.94 -5.25
C THR A 77 14.61 2.68 -5.66
N LYS A 78 13.54 2.33 -4.94
CA LYS A 78 12.71 1.15 -5.12
C LYS A 78 11.24 1.52 -4.86
N PRO A 79 10.27 0.72 -5.32
CA PRO A 79 8.87 0.90 -4.97
C PRO A 79 8.64 0.93 -3.46
N ALA A 80 7.68 1.72 -3.01
CA ALA A 80 7.19 1.68 -1.64
C ALA A 80 6.21 0.51 -1.48
N TRP A 81 6.10 -0.02 -0.26
CA TRP A 81 5.11 -1.04 0.07
C TRP A 81 4.54 -0.82 1.47
N GLY A 82 3.34 -1.32 1.69
CA GLY A 82 2.66 -1.31 2.97
C GLY A 82 1.97 -2.65 3.23
N ARG A 83 1.51 -2.85 4.46
CA ARG A 83 0.79 -4.06 4.88
C ARG A 83 -0.71 -3.84 4.80
N LEU A 84 -1.42 -4.86 4.33
CA LEU A 84 -2.88 -4.91 4.35
C LEU A 84 -3.33 -5.62 5.64
N TRP A 85 -4.32 -5.02 6.32
CA TRP A 85 -4.82 -5.53 7.58
C TRP A 85 -6.22 -6.11 7.41
N LYS A 86 -6.50 -7.23 8.07
CA LYS A 86 -7.75 -7.97 7.91
C LYS A 86 -9.00 -7.14 8.19
N HIS A 87 -8.97 -6.29 9.21
CA HIS A 87 -10.11 -5.45 9.57
C HIS A 87 -10.29 -4.22 8.66
N GLU A 88 -9.31 -3.92 7.82
CA GLU A 88 -9.33 -2.88 6.79
C GLU A 88 -9.74 -3.43 5.40
N LEU A 89 -10.05 -4.73 5.31
CA LEU A 89 -10.59 -5.36 4.11
C LEU A 89 -12.11 -5.26 4.10
N HIS A 90 -12.66 -4.58 3.12
CA HIS A 90 -14.10 -4.34 2.98
C HIS A 90 -14.64 -5.03 1.72
N SER A 91 -15.91 -5.45 1.79
CA SER A 91 -16.61 -6.05 0.66
C SER A 91 -17.15 -4.98 -0.30
N ASP A 92 -17.36 -5.36 -1.56
CA ASP A 92 -18.06 -4.55 -2.56
C ASP A 92 -19.41 -4.06 -2.03
N GLY A 93 -19.75 -2.80 -2.33
CA GLY A 93 -20.97 -2.14 -1.86
C GLY A 93 -20.93 -1.63 -0.42
N VAL A 94 -19.79 -1.67 0.26
CA VAL A 94 -19.65 -1.13 1.62
C VAL A 94 -19.90 0.39 1.65
N THR A 95 -20.53 0.86 2.71
CA THR A 95 -20.57 2.29 3.06
C THR A 95 -19.54 2.55 4.15
N LEU A 96 -18.62 3.47 3.89
CA LEU A 96 -17.57 3.85 4.82
C LEU A 96 -17.79 5.28 5.32
N GLU A 97 -17.74 5.44 6.63
CA GLU A 97 -17.88 6.76 7.26
C GLU A 97 -16.57 7.55 7.15
N LYS A 98 -16.65 8.75 6.56
CA LYS A 98 -15.48 9.63 6.39
C LYS A 98 -14.78 9.93 7.72
N SER A 99 -15.51 9.99 8.82
CA SER A 99 -14.98 10.22 10.17
C SER A 99 -14.04 9.11 10.67
N ASN A 100 -14.04 7.94 10.02
CA ASN A 100 -13.10 6.86 10.34
C ASN A 100 -11.70 7.09 9.79
N TYR A 101 -11.50 8.16 9.03
CA TYR A 101 -10.26 8.48 8.34
C TYR A 101 -9.81 9.91 8.66
N SER A 102 -8.50 10.14 8.65
CA SER A 102 -7.95 11.49 8.84
C SER A 102 -8.21 12.38 7.62
N ASN A 103 -7.72 11.96 6.46
CA ASN A 103 -7.90 12.66 5.20
C ASN A 103 -7.96 11.62 4.05
N PRO A 104 -9.14 11.02 3.79
CA PRO A 104 -9.26 9.91 2.87
C PRO A 104 -9.09 10.33 1.40
N ALA A 105 -8.39 9.52 0.66
CA ALA A 105 -8.32 9.52 -0.79
C ALA A 105 -8.50 8.08 -1.30
N MET A 106 -8.78 7.91 -2.59
CA MET A 106 -9.05 6.62 -3.20
C MET A 106 -8.25 6.43 -4.48
N GLU A 107 -7.77 5.21 -4.70
CA GLU A 107 -7.10 4.81 -5.94
C GLU A 107 -7.75 3.53 -6.48
N ALA A 108 -7.96 3.48 -7.81
CA ALA A 108 -8.38 2.24 -8.47
C ALA A 108 -7.15 1.39 -8.76
N GLU A 109 -7.19 0.15 -8.31
CA GLU A 109 -6.07 -0.79 -8.41
C GLU A 109 -6.55 -2.21 -8.72
N PHE A 110 -5.58 -3.12 -8.83
CA PHE A 110 -5.83 -4.54 -8.87
C PHE A 110 -5.27 -5.24 -7.63
N GLY A 111 -6.08 -6.12 -7.06
CA GLY A 111 -5.68 -7.04 -6.02
C GLY A 111 -5.40 -8.41 -6.59
N ILE A 112 -4.34 -9.06 -6.15
CA ILE A 112 -3.97 -10.42 -6.52
C ILE A 112 -4.03 -11.30 -5.29
N VAL A 113 -4.79 -12.39 -5.36
CA VAL A 113 -4.77 -13.44 -4.34
C VAL A 113 -3.84 -14.55 -4.81
N LEU A 114 -2.90 -14.93 -3.95
CA LEU A 114 -1.95 -15.99 -4.22
C LEU A 114 -2.42 -17.31 -3.59
N ASN A 115 -2.25 -18.42 -4.32
CA ASN A 115 -2.57 -19.78 -3.84
C ASN A 115 -1.46 -20.40 -2.98
N ARG A 116 -0.32 -19.71 -2.83
CA ARG A 116 0.84 -20.16 -2.05
C ARG A 116 1.70 -19.00 -1.58
N TYR A 117 2.55 -19.25 -0.61
CA TYR A 117 3.62 -18.33 -0.26
C TYR A 117 4.68 -18.29 -1.35
N LEU A 118 5.17 -17.10 -1.68
CA LEU A 118 6.30 -16.94 -2.59
C LEU A 118 7.61 -17.18 -1.83
N THR A 119 8.45 -18.03 -2.40
CA THR A 119 9.76 -18.37 -1.84
C THR A 119 10.81 -17.55 -2.60
N PRO A 120 11.60 -16.69 -1.93
CA PRO A 120 12.54 -15.78 -2.60
C PRO A 120 13.48 -16.47 -3.60
N GLU A 121 13.91 -17.69 -3.31
CA GLU A 121 14.82 -18.45 -4.15
C GLU A 121 14.20 -18.95 -5.46
N LEU A 122 12.86 -19.02 -5.49
CA LEU A 122 12.11 -19.52 -6.65
C LEU A 122 11.43 -18.38 -7.42
N VAL A 123 11.54 -17.13 -6.97
CA VAL A 123 10.84 -16.00 -7.58
C VAL A 123 11.37 -15.74 -9.00
N ASN A 124 10.53 -16.07 -9.97
CA ASN A 124 10.65 -15.67 -11.36
C ASN A 124 9.24 -15.43 -11.90
N LEU A 125 9.12 -14.85 -13.09
CA LEU A 125 7.83 -14.46 -13.65
C LEU A 125 6.86 -15.62 -13.75
N ASP A 126 7.29 -16.77 -14.27
CA ASP A 126 6.42 -17.94 -14.45
C ASP A 126 5.92 -18.49 -13.10
N TYR A 127 6.79 -18.54 -12.10
CA TYR A 127 6.42 -18.98 -10.75
C TYR A 127 5.40 -18.04 -10.11
N ILE A 128 5.57 -16.72 -10.27
CA ILE A 128 4.63 -15.74 -9.74
C ILE A 128 3.28 -15.88 -10.45
N LEU A 129 3.27 -15.94 -11.79
CA LEU A 129 2.05 -16.11 -12.57
C LEU A 129 1.29 -17.40 -12.20
N ALA A 130 2.02 -18.51 -12.01
CA ALA A 130 1.45 -19.78 -11.57
C ALA A 130 0.95 -19.76 -10.12
N SER A 131 1.37 -18.78 -9.33
CA SER A 131 0.93 -18.60 -7.95
C SER A 131 -0.32 -17.74 -7.81
N ILE A 132 -0.81 -17.13 -8.88
CA ILE A 132 -2.01 -16.30 -8.86
C ILE A 132 -3.24 -17.20 -8.85
N GLU A 133 -4.06 -17.08 -7.81
CA GLU A 133 -5.35 -17.76 -7.69
C GLU A 133 -6.47 -16.94 -8.32
N THR A 134 -6.62 -15.69 -7.88
CA THR A 134 -7.63 -14.77 -8.38
C THR A 134 -7.08 -13.36 -8.52
N ILE A 135 -7.73 -12.59 -9.40
CA ILE A 135 -7.49 -11.16 -9.59
C ILE A 135 -8.80 -10.43 -9.32
N HIS A 136 -8.70 -9.32 -8.62
CA HIS A 136 -9.82 -8.47 -8.27
C HIS A 136 -9.58 -7.04 -8.73
N SER A 137 -10.61 -6.36 -9.22
CA SER A 137 -10.62 -4.91 -9.19
C SER A 137 -10.80 -4.46 -7.74
N ILE A 138 -10.01 -3.52 -7.30
CA ILE A 138 -10.08 -3.00 -5.93
C ILE A 138 -10.09 -1.48 -5.93
N ILE A 139 -10.58 -0.93 -4.84
CA ILE A 139 -10.38 0.48 -4.49
C ILE A 139 -9.51 0.49 -3.25
N GLU A 140 -8.29 1.02 -3.35
CA GLU A 140 -7.48 1.30 -2.18
C GLU A 140 -7.92 2.62 -1.55
N ILE A 141 -8.01 2.63 -0.21
CA ILE A 141 -8.29 3.81 0.58
C ILE A 141 -6.98 4.25 1.22
N HIS A 142 -6.60 5.49 0.97
CA HIS A 142 -5.46 6.14 1.58
C HIS A 142 -5.91 7.11 2.67
N ASN A 143 -5.05 7.31 3.69
CA ASN A 143 -5.09 8.47 4.57
C ASN A 143 -3.95 9.41 4.20
N LEU A 144 -4.26 10.56 3.62
CA LEU A 144 -3.28 11.60 3.31
C LEU A 144 -2.85 12.32 4.59
N VAL A 145 -2.03 11.65 5.38
CA VAL A 145 -1.64 12.05 6.75
C VAL A 145 -0.35 12.89 6.81
N PHE A 146 0.07 13.43 5.68
CA PHE A 146 1.33 14.17 5.58
C PHE A 146 1.32 15.48 6.38
N ASN A 147 2.32 15.66 7.22
CA ASN A 147 2.61 16.88 7.98
C ASN A 147 4.00 17.46 7.65
N GLY A 148 4.85 16.66 7.02
CA GLY A 148 6.20 17.05 6.64
C GLY A 148 6.24 17.93 5.39
N ASN A 149 7.43 18.47 5.10
CA ASN A 149 7.71 19.12 3.83
C ASN A 149 8.24 18.07 2.82
N PRO A 150 8.01 18.26 1.49
CA PRO A 150 8.62 17.39 0.50
C PRO A 150 10.16 17.35 0.61
N PRO A 151 10.77 16.19 0.31
CA PRO A 151 10.13 14.94 -0.11
C PRO A 151 9.47 14.20 1.04
N PHE A 152 8.25 13.74 0.86
CA PHE A 152 7.47 12.97 1.85
C PHE A 152 7.86 11.49 1.93
N GLY A 153 8.95 11.07 1.28
CA GLY A 153 9.31 9.66 1.14
C GLY A 153 9.36 8.90 2.45
N ALA A 154 10.16 9.36 3.40
CA ALA A 154 10.27 8.70 4.71
C ALA A 154 8.94 8.73 5.49
N GLU A 155 8.19 9.84 5.40
CA GLU A 155 6.87 9.97 6.02
C GLU A 155 5.87 8.96 5.44
N LEU A 156 5.85 8.80 4.10
CA LEU A 156 5.03 7.81 3.42
C LEU A 156 5.37 6.39 3.91
N LEU A 157 6.66 6.04 3.95
CA LEU A 157 7.09 4.71 4.37
C LEU A 157 6.74 4.44 5.84
N ALA A 158 6.99 5.39 6.74
CA ALA A 158 6.70 5.24 8.16
C ALA A 158 5.20 5.04 8.44
N ASN A 159 4.33 5.66 7.62
CA ASN A 159 2.87 5.55 7.70
C ASN A 159 2.29 4.40 6.87
N ASN A 160 3.00 3.27 6.75
CA ASN A 160 2.50 2.09 6.04
C ASN A 160 2.12 2.37 4.58
N ALA A 161 2.91 3.20 3.88
CA ALA A 161 2.60 3.72 2.56
C ALA A 161 1.21 4.36 2.48
N ILE A 162 0.80 5.03 3.57
CA ILE A 162 -0.50 5.72 3.77
C ILE A 162 -1.75 4.86 3.58
N HIS A 163 -1.60 3.54 3.60
CA HIS A 163 -2.70 2.60 3.48
C HIS A 163 -3.71 2.73 4.62
N ALA A 164 -5.00 2.69 4.31
CA ALA A 164 -6.09 2.80 5.28
C ALA A 164 -7.26 1.84 5.02
N GLY A 165 -7.23 1.09 3.93
CA GLY A 165 -8.23 0.07 3.64
C GLY A 165 -8.30 -0.33 2.17
N VAL A 166 -8.95 -1.44 1.91
CA VAL A 166 -9.24 -1.95 0.56
C VAL A 166 -10.69 -2.37 0.47
N VAL A 167 -11.38 -1.90 -0.57
CA VAL A 167 -12.67 -2.46 -0.99
C VAL A 167 -12.39 -3.46 -2.10
N ILE A 168 -12.70 -4.73 -1.85
CA ILE A 168 -12.45 -5.82 -2.80
C ILE A 168 -13.69 -6.08 -3.67
N GLY A 169 -13.53 -5.93 -4.98
CA GLY A 169 -14.56 -6.24 -5.97
C GLY A 169 -14.59 -7.71 -6.39
N LYS A 170 -15.37 -8.02 -7.41
CA LYS A 170 -15.54 -9.39 -7.92
C LYS A 170 -14.22 -9.95 -8.42
N SER A 171 -14.02 -11.24 -8.20
CA SER A 171 -12.85 -11.97 -8.66
C SER A 171 -12.99 -12.44 -10.09
N THR A 172 -11.83 -12.49 -10.76
CA THR A 172 -11.62 -13.24 -11.99
C THR A 172 -10.55 -14.30 -11.74
N LYS A 173 -10.67 -15.49 -12.27
CA LYS A 173 -9.65 -16.53 -12.11
C LYS A 173 -8.30 -16.08 -12.68
N GLY A 174 -7.22 -16.32 -11.96
CA GLY A 174 -5.87 -15.83 -12.30
C GLY A 174 -5.24 -16.39 -13.58
N ASN A 175 -5.80 -17.46 -14.12
CA ASN A 175 -5.31 -18.10 -15.36
C ASN A 175 -5.92 -17.47 -16.64
N ILE A 176 -6.02 -16.16 -16.68
CA ILE A 176 -6.43 -15.44 -17.90
C ILE A 176 -5.18 -15.19 -18.74
N GLN A 177 -4.79 -16.20 -19.52
CA GLN A 177 -3.78 -16.01 -20.55
C GLN A 177 -4.33 -15.08 -21.63
N SER A 178 -3.63 -13.97 -21.86
CA SER A 178 -3.72 -13.12 -23.05
C SER A 178 -5.04 -12.39 -23.35
N GLN A 179 -5.95 -12.20 -22.43
CA GLN A 179 -7.07 -11.29 -22.68
C GLN A 179 -6.67 -9.85 -22.33
N THR A 180 -6.76 -8.97 -23.31
CA THR A 180 -6.73 -7.53 -23.05
C THR A 180 -8.04 -7.12 -22.37
N THR A 181 -7.95 -6.27 -21.38
CA THR A 181 -9.12 -5.72 -20.69
C THR A 181 -8.93 -4.24 -20.42
N ASP A 182 -10.05 -3.58 -20.24
CA ASP A 182 -10.08 -2.19 -19.79
C ASP A 182 -10.41 -2.15 -18.30
N LEU A 183 -9.66 -1.34 -17.55
CA LEU A 183 -10.05 -0.90 -16.23
C LEU A 183 -10.61 0.52 -16.32
N LYS A 184 -11.81 0.73 -15.80
CA LYS A 184 -12.46 2.05 -15.77
C LYS A 184 -12.70 2.47 -14.34
N LEU A 185 -12.29 3.68 -14.00
CA LEU A 185 -12.68 4.36 -12.77
C LEU A 185 -13.93 5.19 -13.06
N ILE A 186 -15.02 4.87 -12.36
CA ILE A 186 -16.31 5.55 -12.49
C ILE A 186 -16.65 6.21 -11.16
N PHE A 187 -16.93 7.49 -11.19
CA PHE A 187 -17.37 8.26 -10.03
C PHE A 187 -18.65 9.03 -10.41
N ASP A 188 -19.70 8.92 -9.60
CA ASP A 188 -21.03 9.53 -9.85
C ASP A 188 -21.57 9.24 -11.27
N LYS A 189 -21.37 8.01 -11.76
CA LYS A 189 -21.76 7.54 -13.11
C LYS A 189 -20.93 8.12 -14.26
N GLU A 190 -19.92 8.93 -13.99
CA GLU A 190 -19.00 9.46 -14.98
C GLU A 190 -17.70 8.67 -14.99
N ILE A 191 -17.16 8.40 -16.17
CA ILE A 191 -15.86 7.76 -16.33
C ILE A 191 -14.80 8.84 -16.05
N ILE A 192 -14.05 8.66 -14.96
CA ILE A 192 -12.99 9.57 -14.56
C ILE A 192 -11.66 9.21 -15.24
N ASP A 193 -11.40 7.91 -15.39
CA ASP A 193 -10.19 7.42 -16.03
C ASP A 193 -10.41 6.04 -16.66
N THR A 194 -9.58 5.70 -17.65
CA THR A 194 -9.63 4.41 -18.36
C THR A 194 -8.22 3.95 -18.69
N TRP A 195 -7.91 2.71 -18.32
CA TRP A 195 -6.68 2.00 -18.72
C TRP A 195 -7.06 0.89 -19.67
N SER A 196 -6.76 1.08 -20.96
CA SER A 196 -7.13 0.15 -22.03
C SER A 196 -5.99 -0.77 -22.44
N ASP A 197 -6.33 -1.88 -23.10
CA ASP A 197 -5.41 -2.82 -23.74
C ASP A 197 -4.37 -3.46 -22.80
N LYS A 198 -4.67 -3.58 -21.52
CA LYS A 198 -3.78 -4.23 -20.56
C LYS A 198 -3.91 -5.74 -20.60
N LYS A 199 -2.78 -6.43 -20.73
CA LYS A 199 -2.70 -7.90 -20.64
C LYS A 199 -2.60 -8.33 -19.18
N TRP A 200 -3.70 -8.73 -18.65
CA TRP A 200 -3.83 -9.14 -17.25
C TRP A 200 -3.56 -10.64 -17.07
N PRO A 201 -2.84 -11.05 -16.03
CA PRO A 201 -2.06 -10.27 -15.05
C PRO A 201 -0.64 -9.95 -15.50
N TYR A 202 -0.26 -10.33 -16.72
CA TYR A 202 1.12 -10.31 -17.20
C TYR A 202 1.75 -8.90 -17.13
N ASP A 203 1.06 -7.89 -17.63
CA ASP A 203 1.59 -6.52 -17.64
C ASP A 203 1.78 -5.96 -16.22
N MET A 204 0.94 -6.38 -15.26
CA MET A 204 1.09 -5.97 -13.86
C MET A 204 2.33 -6.56 -13.19
N VAL A 205 2.63 -7.82 -13.50
CA VAL A 205 3.71 -8.56 -12.84
C VAL A 205 5.03 -8.35 -13.55
N SER A 206 5.05 -8.37 -14.89
CA SER A 206 6.28 -8.28 -15.68
C SER A 206 7.01 -6.95 -15.53
N GLU A 207 6.29 -5.83 -15.45
CA GLU A 207 6.89 -4.50 -15.25
C GLU A 207 7.52 -4.34 -13.85
N ARG A 208 7.18 -5.19 -12.89
CA ARG A 208 7.55 -5.05 -11.48
C ARG A 208 8.51 -6.11 -10.94
N VAL A 209 8.64 -7.24 -11.62
CA VAL A 209 9.58 -8.32 -11.23
C VAL A 209 10.97 -8.11 -11.82
N VAL A 210 11.11 -7.33 -12.87
CA VAL A 210 12.36 -7.08 -13.60
C VAL A 210 13.05 -5.80 -13.13
N SER A 211 12.47 -5.05 -12.22
CA SER A 211 13.03 -3.82 -11.63
C SER A 211 13.49 -4.05 -10.18
#